data_0853a071f7f7c5c196859624c6f9a1da
#
_entry.id   0853a071f7f7c5c196859624c6f9a1da
#
_cell.length_a   1.000
_cell.length_b   1.000
_cell.length_c   1.000
_cell.angle_alpha   90.00
_cell.angle_beta   90.00
_cell.angle_gamma   90.00
#
_symmetry.space_group_name_H-M   'P 1'
#
loop_
_entity.id
_entity.type
_entity.pdbx_description
1 polymer ?
#
loop_
_entity_poly.entity_id
_entity_poly.type
_entity_poly.pdbx_seq_one_letter_code
_entity_poly.pdbx_strand_id
1 'polypeptide(L)'
;IVCQVGEGADELFCGYESWLTRFYAQKFINKLPVPRFVRKAVVKVLDFLGLKNNWKVEYLRRDADGLPIFWGGSSCFTDKGKQVIFSKRIQNKFKGCTSWDAIAAIRDRFEQKCDDKDPLKWMTYLDLNSRLPDLLLMRIDKMSMGASLEGRVPFLDHRFVEFAMGVPNKMKIKDGNAKHILKESVRGVIPD
;
A
#
# COMPACT_ATOMS: atom_id res chain seq x y z
N ILE A 1 -11.44 -16.03 -26.80
CA ILE A 1 -12.50 -15.71 -25.83
C ILE A 1 -12.02 -14.56 -24.97
N VAL A 2 -12.89 -13.58 -24.66
CA VAL A 2 -12.58 -12.40 -23.87
C VAL A 2 -13.48 -12.40 -22.64
N CYS A 3 -12.92 -12.05 -21.47
CA CYS A 3 -13.69 -11.81 -20.25
C CYS A 3 -13.33 -10.46 -19.62
N GLN A 4 -14.24 -9.89 -18.83
CA GLN A 4 -13.97 -8.71 -18.03
C GLN A 4 -13.59 -9.13 -16.62
N VAL A 5 -12.60 -8.45 -16.05
CA VAL A 5 -12.05 -8.73 -14.73
C VAL A 5 -12.09 -7.47 -13.86
N GLY A 6 -12.42 -7.62 -12.59
CA GLY A 6 -12.62 -6.50 -11.66
C GLY A 6 -11.36 -5.93 -11.02
N GLU A 7 -10.16 -6.27 -11.51
CA GLU A 7 -8.90 -5.77 -10.95
C GLU A 7 -8.76 -4.26 -11.09
N GLY A 8 -8.12 -3.64 -10.13
CA GLY A 8 -7.98 -2.19 -10.02
C GLY A 8 -9.05 -1.53 -9.15
N ALA A 9 -10.22 -2.16 -8.95
CA ALA A 9 -11.28 -1.58 -8.14
C ALA A 9 -10.87 -1.40 -6.65
N ASP A 10 -10.11 -2.35 -6.10
CA ASP A 10 -9.62 -2.27 -4.72
C ASP A 10 -8.58 -1.17 -4.54
N GLU A 11 -7.67 -1.03 -5.49
CA GLU A 11 -6.64 0.01 -5.49
C GLU A 11 -7.26 1.40 -5.62
N LEU A 12 -8.20 1.58 -6.54
CA LEU A 12 -8.81 2.88 -6.81
C LEU A 12 -9.78 3.34 -5.71
N PHE A 13 -10.52 2.40 -5.11
CA PHE A 13 -11.58 2.69 -4.14
C PHE A 13 -11.30 2.17 -2.74
N CYS A 14 -10.03 1.82 -2.44
CA CYS A 14 -9.57 1.44 -1.10
C CYS A 14 -10.28 0.21 -0.54
N GLY A 15 -10.41 -0.85 -1.34
CA GLY A 15 -11.18 -2.05 -0.98
C GLY A 15 -10.51 -2.97 0.04
N TYR A 16 -9.24 -2.81 0.33
CA TYR A 16 -8.49 -3.67 1.25
C TYR A 16 -8.68 -3.24 2.71
N GLU A 17 -9.20 -4.10 3.57
CA GLU A 17 -9.35 -3.84 5.02
C GLU A 17 -8.00 -3.48 5.69
N SER A 18 -6.93 -4.15 5.28
CA SER A 18 -5.59 -3.87 5.79
C SER A 18 -5.11 -2.44 5.46
N TRP A 19 -5.66 -1.81 4.43
CA TRP A 19 -5.39 -0.41 4.11
C TRP A 19 -6.06 0.52 5.11
N LEU A 20 -7.31 0.26 5.48
CA LEU A 20 -8.03 1.06 6.47
C LEU A 20 -7.27 1.11 7.78
N THR A 21 -6.81 -0.05 8.26
CA THR A 21 -6.01 -0.14 9.49
C THR A 21 -4.75 0.73 9.40
N ARG A 22 -4.00 0.64 8.29
CA ARG A 22 -2.76 1.41 8.10
C ARG A 22 -3.04 2.90 7.89
N PHE A 23 -4.11 3.24 7.19
CA PHE A 23 -4.54 4.62 6.99
C PHE A 23 -4.87 5.31 8.31
N TYR A 24 -5.70 4.67 9.16
CA TYR A 24 -6.02 5.22 10.47
C TYR A 24 -4.82 5.25 11.40
N ALA A 25 -3.95 4.23 11.35
CA ALA A 25 -2.70 4.23 12.10
C ALA A 25 -1.79 5.41 11.69
N GLN A 26 -1.62 5.67 10.38
CA GLN A 26 -0.84 6.81 9.90
C GLN A 26 -1.45 8.15 10.36
N LYS A 27 -2.77 8.30 10.23
CA LYS A 27 -3.45 9.50 10.71
C LYS A 27 -3.31 9.72 12.22
N PHE A 28 -3.39 8.65 13.00
CA PHE A 28 -3.17 8.71 14.44
C PHE A 28 -1.74 9.13 14.77
N ILE A 29 -0.76 8.45 14.17
CA ILE A 29 0.67 8.74 14.39
C ILE A 29 1.01 10.18 13.99
N ASN A 30 0.48 10.69 12.88
CA ASN A 30 0.70 12.05 12.43
C ASN A 30 0.17 13.12 13.41
N LYS A 31 -0.86 12.78 14.21
CA LYS A 31 -1.43 13.68 15.22
C LYS A 31 -0.68 13.67 16.54
N LEU A 32 0.20 12.68 16.78
CA LEU A 32 0.94 12.59 18.04
C LEU A 32 2.03 13.67 18.11
N PRO A 33 1.99 14.58 19.11
CA PRO A 33 2.98 15.65 19.27
C PRO A 33 4.27 15.09 19.90
N VAL A 34 4.76 13.95 19.40
CA VAL A 34 5.95 13.27 19.93
C VAL A 34 7.12 13.50 18.98
N PRO A 35 8.22 14.13 19.44
CA PRO A 35 9.39 14.36 18.61
C PRO A 35 10.01 13.05 18.09
N ARG A 36 10.58 13.11 16.87
CA ARG A 36 11.17 11.93 16.21
C ARG A 36 12.25 11.23 17.05
N PHE A 37 13.07 11.98 17.80
CA PHE A 37 14.11 11.38 18.64
C PHE A 37 13.52 10.52 19.76
N VAL A 38 12.37 10.93 20.34
CA VAL A 38 11.66 10.14 21.36
C VAL A 38 11.08 8.88 20.72
N ARG A 39 10.48 8.99 19.52
CA ARG A 39 9.98 7.82 18.78
C ARG A 39 11.11 6.82 18.50
N LYS A 40 12.29 7.30 18.10
CA LYS A 40 13.50 6.46 17.90
C LYS A 40 13.95 5.78 19.19
N ALA A 41 13.92 6.49 20.33
CA ALA A 41 14.24 5.90 21.62
C ALA A 41 13.24 4.79 22.00
N VAL A 42 11.94 5.04 21.81
CA VAL A 42 10.89 4.03 22.06
C VAL A 42 11.13 2.79 21.18
N VAL A 43 11.41 2.96 19.90
CA VAL A 43 11.71 1.82 19.00
C VAL A 43 12.91 1.02 19.49
N LYS A 44 13.99 1.67 19.95
CA LYS A 44 15.16 0.97 20.51
C LYS A 44 14.81 0.15 21.75
N VAL A 45 13.98 0.69 22.64
CA VAL A 45 13.51 -0.04 23.84
C VAL A 45 12.67 -1.26 23.42
N LEU A 46 11.74 -1.10 22.48
CA LEU A 46 10.92 -2.20 21.99
C LEU A 46 11.77 -3.28 21.29
N ASP A 47 12.79 -2.88 20.55
CA ASP A 47 13.75 -3.80 19.91
C ASP A 47 14.55 -4.58 20.97
N PHE A 48 14.97 -3.93 22.06
CA PHE A 48 15.65 -4.57 23.20
C PHE A 48 14.75 -5.57 23.92
N LEU A 49 13.45 -5.26 24.06
CA LEU A 49 12.44 -6.17 24.62
C LEU A 49 12.06 -7.34 23.69
N GLY A 50 12.78 -7.54 22.59
CA GLY A 50 12.56 -8.67 21.68
C GLY A 50 11.47 -8.46 20.64
N LEU A 51 10.85 -7.27 20.58
CA LEU A 51 9.74 -6.96 19.66
C LEU A 51 10.19 -6.49 18.27
N LYS A 52 11.47 -6.67 17.94
CA LYS A 52 12.09 -6.19 16.67
C LYS A 52 11.40 -6.63 15.39
N ASN A 53 10.73 -7.79 15.38
CA ASN A 53 10.02 -8.34 14.23
C ASN A 53 8.51 -8.07 14.23
N ASN A 54 8.00 -7.31 15.22
CA ASN A 54 6.60 -6.97 15.32
C ASN A 54 6.23 -5.87 14.31
N TRP A 55 5.16 -6.07 13.54
CA TRP A 55 4.69 -5.11 12.53
C TRP A 55 4.31 -3.74 13.10
N LYS A 56 3.78 -3.68 14.33
CA LYS A 56 3.45 -2.39 14.97
C LYS A 56 4.73 -1.61 15.29
N VAL A 57 5.78 -2.30 15.72
CA VAL A 57 7.10 -1.69 15.97
C VAL A 57 7.74 -1.26 14.65
N GLU A 58 7.56 -2.03 13.59
CA GLU A 58 8.02 -1.64 12.25
C GLU A 58 7.35 -0.34 11.77
N TYR A 59 6.05 -0.18 11.97
CA TYR A 59 5.35 1.08 11.62
C TYR A 59 5.88 2.27 12.41
N LEU A 60 6.13 2.10 13.72
CA LEU A 60 6.75 3.14 14.54
C LEU A 60 8.18 3.47 14.08
N ARG A 61 8.93 2.47 13.64
CA ARG A 61 10.29 2.66 13.10
C ARG A 61 10.27 3.49 11.83
N ARG A 62 9.42 3.13 10.87
CA ARG A 62 9.25 3.89 9.62
C ARG A 62 8.88 5.34 9.90
N ASP A 63 7.92 5.57 10.77
CA ASP A 63 7.50 6.91 11.16
C ASP A 63 8.62 7.68 11.90
N ALA A 64 9.35 7.04 12.80
CA ALA A 64 10.50 7.65 13.50
C ALA A 64 11.61 8.07 12.52
N ASP A 65 11.75 7.37 11.39
CA ASP A 65 12.66 7.76 10.29
C ASP A 65 12.05 8.80 9.34
N GLY A 66 10.80 9.20 9.57
CA GLY A 66 10.09 10.20 8.77
C GLY A 66 9.51 9.64 7.47
N LEU A 67 9.36 8.33 7.39
CA LEU A 67 8.84 7.61 6.25
C LEU A 67 7.35 7.26 6.46
N PRO A 68 6.57 7.11 5.39
CA PRO A 68 5.21 6.60 5.51
C PRO A 68 5.22 5.17 6.04
N ILE A 69 4.21 4.78 6.81
CA ILE A 69 4.12 3.40 7.32
C ILE A 69 3.74 2.39 6.24
N PHE A 70 3.07 2.83 5.17
CA PHE A 70 2.65 1.98 4.08
C PHE A 70 3.73 1.88 2.99
N TRP A 71 4.26 0.67 2.79
CA TRP A 71 5.26 0.31 1.80
C TRP A 71 4.76 -0.78 0.85
N GLY A 72 3.45 -0.78 0.56
CA GLY A 72 2.78 -1.72 -0.33
C GLY A 72 1.83 -2.68 0.38
N GLY A 73 0.85 -3.17 -0.38
CA GLY A 73 -0.21 -4.04 0.11
C GLY A 73 0.22 -5.48 0.41
N SER A 74 1.35 -5.93 -0.11
CA SER A 74 1.84 -7.33 -0.02
C SER A 74 3.10 -7.48 0.84
N SER A 75 3.22 -6.73 1.92
CA SER A 75 4.38 -6.82 2.83
C SER A 75 4.42 -8.16 3.56
N CYS A 76 5.45 -8.99 3.31
CA CYS A 76 5.64 -10.31 3.94
C CYS A 76 6.63 -10.26 5.12
N PHE A 77 7.71 -9.50 4.99
CA PHE A 77 8.78 -9.44 5.98
C PHE A 77 9.13 -7.99 6.35
N THR A 78 9.39 -7.76 7.64
CA THR A 78 10.03 -6.52 8.08
C THR A 78 11.51 -6.52 7.67
N ASP A 79 12.15 -5.36 7.57
CA ASP A 79 13.57 -5.32 7.27
C ASP A 79 14.42 -6.00 8.35
N LYS A 80 14.00 -5.94 9.61
CA LYS A 80 14.62 -6.72 10.71
C LYS A 80 14.38 -8.23 10.55
N GLY A 81 13.17 -8.62 10.13
CA GLY A 81 12.84 -10.03 9.87
C GLY A 81 13.69 -10.64 8.76
N LYS A 82 13.98 -9.90 7.69
CA LYS A 82 14.87 -10.35 6.60
C LYS A 82 16.27 -10.71 7.10
N GLN A 83 16.78 -9.97 8.07
CA GLN A 83 18.12 -10.25 8.63
C GLN A 83 18.21 -11.61 9.33
N VAL A 84 17.09 -12.17 9.78
CA VAL A 84 17.05 -13.50 10.42
C VAL A 84 17.14 -14.63 9.37
N ILE A 85 16.54 -14.41 8.19
CA ILE A 85 16.47 -15.44 7.13
C ILE A 85 17.66 -15.37 6.18
N PHE A 86 18.28 -14.22 6.01
CA PHE A 86 19.37 -14.05 5.07
C PHE A 86 20.67 -14.67 5.59
N SER A 87 21.38 -15.40 4.72
CA SER A 87 22.75 -15.83 5.00
C SER A 87 23.68 -14.65 5.21
N LYS A 88 24.77 -14.81 5.95
CA LYS A 88 25.78 -13.76 6.18
C LYS A 88 26.31 -13.16 4.87
N ARG A 89 26.44 -13.96 3.81
CA ARG A 89 26.86 -13.50 2.48
C ARG A 89 25.87 -12.48 1.90
N ILE A 90 24.55 -12.76 2.01
CA ILE A 90 23.50 -11.88 1.52
C ILE A 90 23.41 -10.62 2.38
N GLN A 91 23.48 -10.75 3.71
CA GLN A 91 23.50 -9.60 4.62
C GLN A 91 24.65 -8.63 4.32
N ASN A 92 25.85 -9.16 4.04
CA ASN A 92 27.00 -8.34 3.70
C ASN A 92 26.86 -7.68 2.32
N LYS A 93 26.34 -8.43 1.32
CA LYS A 93 26.14 -7.90 -0.04
C LYS A 93 25.13 -6.75 -0.07
N PHE A 94 24.08 -6.83 0.74
CA PHE A 94 22.99 -5.83 0.81
C PHE A 94 23.05 -5.00 2.10
N LYS A 95 24.23 -4.84 2.66
CA LYS A 95 24.42 -4.01 3.85
C LYS A 95 24.00 -2.57 3.57
N GLY A 96 23.08 -2.06 4.40
CA GLY A 96 22.52 -0.71 4.25
C GLY A 96 21.31 -0.62 3.31
N CYS A 97 20.99 -1.65 2.52
CA CYS A 97 19.78 -1.67 1.72
C CYS A 97 18.56 -2.00 2.57
N THR A 98 17.46 -1.33 2.27
CA THR A 98 16.16 -1.50 2.92
C THR A 98 15.08 -1.76 1.89
N SER A 99 13.89 -2.18 2.33
CA SER A 99 12.72 -2.28 1.44
C SER A 99 12.29 -0.92 0.89
N TRP A 100 12.65 0.17 1.59
CA TRP A 100 12.35 1.52 1.15
C TRP A 100 13.04 1.85 -0.18
N ASP A 101 14.26 1.40 -0.39
CA ASP A 101 15.04 1.71 -1.60
C ASP A 101 14.33 1.25 -2.88
N ALA A 102 13.55 0.17 -2.79
CA ALA A 102 12.76 -0.33 -3.93
C ALA A 102 11.58 0.57 -4.31
N ILE A 103 11.09 1.39 -3.40
CA ILE A 103 9.90 2.23 -3.61
C ILE A 103 10.21 3.74 -3.51
N ALA A 104 11.43 4.11 -3.16
CA ALA A 104 11.83 5.50 -2.99
C ALA A 104 11.59 6.33 -4.27
N ALA A 105 11.95 5.81 -5.43
CA ALA A 105 11.71 6.50 -6.71
C ALA A 105 10.22 6.70 -7.02
N ILE A 106 9.34 5.79 -6.59
CA ILE A 106 7.88 5.95 -6.71
C ILE A 106 7.42 7.07 -5.77
N ARG A 107 7.99 7.11 -4.55
CA ARG A 107 7.68 8.17 -3.58
C ARG A 107 8.11 9.53 -4.08
N ASP A 108 9.31 9.66 -4.63
CA ASP A 108 9.81 10.92 -5.17
C ASP A 108 8.91 11.46 -6.28
N ARG A 109 8.46 10.59 -7.20
CA ARG A 109 7.50 10.98 -8.24
C ARG A 109 6.15 11.42 -7.66
N PHE A 110 5.66 10.73 -6.64
CA PHE A 110 4.43 11.11 -5.94
C PHE A 110 4.56 12.49 -5.30
N GLU A 111 5.67 12.75 -4.58
CA GLU A 111 5.93 14.04 -3.91
C GLU A 111 6.04 15.21 -4.89
N GLN A 112 6.58 14.95 -6.09
CA GLN A 112 6.75 15.98 -7.12
C GLN A 112 5.46 16.29 -7.87
N LYS A 113 4.57 15.29 -8.08
CA LYS A 113 3.42 15.41 -8.97
C LYS A 113 2.08 15.53 -8.26
N CYS A 114 2.02 15.22 -6.98
CA CYS A 114 0.78 15.21 -6.22
C CYS A 114 0.78 16.34 -5.20
N ASP A 115 -0.15 17.29 -5.33
CA ASP A 115 -0.30 18.40 -4.39
C ASP A 115 -0.89 17.93 -3.06
N ASP A 116 -1.87 17.03 -3.11
CA ASP A 116 -2.50 16.44 -1.94
C ASP A 116 -1.80 15.14 -1.52
N LYS A 117 -0.99 15.24 -0.46
CA LYS A 117 -0.16 14.15 0.09
C LYS A 117 -0.90 13.34 1.16
N ASP A 118 -2.22 13.22 1.07
CA ASP A 118 -3.00 12.37 1.97
C ASP A 118 -2.48 10.91 1.93
N PRO A 119 -2.33 10.25 3.10
CA PRO A 119 -1.83 8.87 3.17
C PRO A 119 -2.57 7.89 2.26
N LEU A 120 -3.88 8.07 2.05
CA LEU A 120 -4.66 7.17 1.20
C LEU A 120 -4.29 7.33 -0.28
N LYS A 121 -4.03 8.57 -0.74
CA LYS A 121 -3.53 8.81 -2.10
C LYS A 121 -2.17 8.18 -2.33
N TRP A 122 -1.28 8.25 -1.33
CA TRP A 122 0.00 7.55 -1.38
C TRP A 122 -0.20 6.04 -1.51
N MET A 123 -1.09 5.44 -0.73
CA MET A 123 -1.36 3.99 -0.75
C MET A 123 -1.86 3.55 -2.13
N THR A 124 -2.84 4.26 -2.69
CA THR A 124 -3.35 4.05 -4.05
C THR A 124 -2.24 4.19 -5.08
N TYR A 125 -1.48 5.30 -5.04
CA TYR A 125 -0.42 5.57 -6.01
C TYR A 125 0.67 4.50 -6.00
N LEU A 126 1.10 4.08 -4.80
CA LEU A 126 2.12 3.05 -4.67
C LEU A 126 1.65 1.71 -5.24
N ASP A 127 0.46 1.23 -4.85
CA ASP A 127 -0.01 -0.09 -5.32
C ASP A 127 -0.35 -0.09 -6.81
N LEU A 128 -0.81 1.04 -7.39
CA LEU A 128 -0.97 1.20 -8.84
C LEU A 128 0.36 1.14 -9.61
N ASN A 129 1.47 1.53 -8.98
CA ASN A 129 2.80 1.56 -9.62
C ASN A 129 3.70 0.38 -9.21
N SER A 130 3.23 -0.54 -8.39
CA SER A 130 4.03 -1.68 -7.93
C SER A 130 3.21 -2.97 -7.88
N ARG A 131 2.43 -3.19 -6.83
CA ARG A 131 1.69 -4.44 -6.61
C ARG A 131 0.73 -4.78 -7.76
N LEU A 132 0.00 -3.81 -8.27
CA LEU A 132 -0.98 -4.03 -9.33
C LEU A 132 -0.31 -4.55 -10.62
N PRO A 133 0.66 -3.85 -11.22
CA PRO A 133 1.31 -4.33 -12.45
C PRO A 133 2.14 -5.60 -12.22
N ASP A 134 2.97 -5.61 -11.17
CA ASP A 134 3.99 -6.66 -10.98
C ASP A 134 3.45 -7.98 -10.43
N LEU A 135 2.29 -7.96 -9.78
CA LEU A 135 1.69 -9.14 -9.16
C LEU A 135 0.31 -9.45 -9.73
N LEU A 136 -0.64 -8.52 -9.65
CA LEU A 136 -2.04 -8.82 -9.92
C LEU A 136 -2.29 -8.96 -11.42
N LEU A 137 -1.91 -7.97 -12.21
CA LEU A 137 -2.13 -8.00 -13.66
C LEU A 137 -1.27 -9.06 -14.34
N MET A 138 0.00 -9.19 -13.95
CA MET A 138 0.86 -10.22 -14.49
C MET A 138 0.32 -11.64 -14.19
N ARG A 139 -0.24 -11.86 -12.98
CA ARG A 139 -0.84 -13.13 -12.61
C ARG A 139 -2.08 -13.45 -13.47
N ILE A 140 -2.97 -12.47 -13.62
CA ILE A 140 -4.18 -12.62 -14.44
C ILE A 140 -3.79 -12.92 -15.87
N ASP A 141 -2.95 -12.09 -16.46
CA ASP A 141 -2.53 -12.26 -17.86
C ASP A 141 -1.96 -13.67 -18.10
N LYS A 142 -0.97 -14.08 -17.31
CA LYS A 142 -0.34 -15.39 -17.49
C LYS A 142 -1.30 -16.58 -17.28
N MET A 143 -2.18 -16.49 -16.28
CA MET A 143 -3.10 -17.60 -15.97
C MET A 143 -4.24 -17.68 -16.98
N SER A 144 -4.84 -16.57 -17.35
CA SER A 144 -5.92 -16.54 -18.34
C SER A 144 -5.42 -16.87 -19.74
N MET A 145 -4.27 -16.33 -20.14
CA MET A 145 -3.65 -16.65 -21.44
C MET A 145 -3.21 -18.12 -21.52
N GLY A 146 -2.83 -18.73 -20.42
CA GLY A 146 -2.58 -20.18 -20.36
C GLY A 146 -3.81 -21.03 -20.72
N ALA A 147 -5.01 -20.46 -20.58
CA ALA A 147 -6.29 -21.06 -20.98
C ALA A 147 -6.88 -20.40 -22.26
N SER A 148 -6.08 -19.66 -23.03
CA SER A 148 -6.50 -18.91 -24.24
C SER A 148 -7.67 -17.94 -23.96
N LEU A 149 -7.69 -17.33 -22.77
CA LEU A 149 -8.70 -16.38 -22.33
C LEU A 149 -8.06 -14.99 -22.16
N GLU A 150 -8.54 -13.99 -22.87
CA GLU A 150 -8.09 -12.60 -22.72
C GLU A 150 -8.85 -11.91 -21.58
N GLY A 151 -8.15 -11.53 -20.53
CA GLY A 151 -8.71 -10.76 -19.41
C GLY A 151 -8.60 -9.25 -19.67
N ARG A 152 -9.72 -8.55 -19.72
CA ARG A 152 -9.79 -7.09 -19.82
C ARG A 152 -10.19 -6.48 -18.47
N VAL A 153 -9.56 -5.36 -18.10
CA VAL A 153 -9.68 -4.69 -16.80
C VAL A 153 -10.29 -3.30 -16.94
N PRO A 154 -11.62 -3.16 -17.02
CA PRO A 154 -12.28 -1.88 -17.30
C PRO A 154 -11.98 -0.80 -16.25
N PHE A 155 -11.75 -1.17 -14.98
CA PHE A 155 -11.37 -0.24 -13.93
C PHE A 155 -10.02 0.44 -14.17
N LEU A 156 -9.19 -0.10 -15.05
CA LEU A 156 -7.86 0.43 -15.37
C LEU A 156 -7.81 1.20 -16.68
N ASP A 157 -8.97 1.51 -17.28
CA ASP A 157 -9.01 2.54 -18.33
C ASP A 157 -8.42 3.83 -17.77
N HIS A 158 -7.46 4.43 -18.47
CA HIS A 158 -6.70 5.58 -17.94
C HIS A 158 -7.61 6.76 -17.56
N ARG A 159 -8.67 7.02 -18.33
CA ARG A 159 -9.64 8.10 -18.04
C ARG A 159 -10.41 7.81 -16.75
N PHE A 160 -10.75 6.53 -16.53
CA PHE A 160 -11.41 6.12 -15.29
C PHE A 160 -10.47 6.18 -14.08
N VAL A 161 -9.20 5.80 -14.26
CA VAL A 161 -8.17 5.93 -13.22
C VAL A 161 -7.98 7.40 -12.84
N GLU A 162 -7.82 8.30 -13.82
CA GLU A 162 -7.69 9.73 -13.60
C GLU A 162 -8.89 10.31 -12.83
N PHE A 163 -10.10 9.97 -13.27
CA PHE A 163 -11.33 10.34 -12.57
C PHE A 163 -11.34 9.80 -11.13
N ALA A 164 -11.08 8.52 -10.93
CA ALA A 164 -11.10 7.87 -9.63
C ALA A 164 -10.04 8.44 -8.68
N MET A 165 -8.86 8.83 -9.18
CA MET A 165 -7.83 9.51 -8.38
C MET A 165 -8.29 10.90 -7.91
N GLY A 166 -9.14 11.58 -8.67
CA GLY A 166 -9.76 12.85 -8.29
C GLY A 166 -10.87 12.74 -7.25
N VAL A 167 -11.46 11.56 -7.06
CA VAL A 167 -12.56 11.35 -6.09
C VAL A 167 -12.06 11.57 -4.66
N PRO A 168 -12.74 12.44 -3.86
CA PRO A 168 -12.35 12.70 -2.48
C PRO A 168 -12.34 11.43 -1.61
N ASN A 169 -11.33 11.28 -0.74
CA ASN A 169 -11.17 10.12 0.12
C ASN A 169 -12.39 9.81 1.00
N LYS A 170 -13.11 10.85 1.46
CA LYS A 170 -14.36 10.71 2.23
C LYS A 170 -15.50 10.03 1.47
N MET A 171 -15.43 10.01 0.14
CA MET A 171 -16.41 9.31 -0.70
C MET A 171 -15.96 7.86 -0.95
N LYS A 172 -14.67 7.59 -0.94
CA LYS A 172 -14.11 6.22 -1.08
C LYS A 172 -14.29 5.41 0.20
N ILE A 173 -14.09 6.06 1.35
CA ILE A 173 -14.24 5.47 2.68
C ILE A 173 -15.22 6.32 3.47
N LYS A 174 -16.35 5.75 3.87
CA LYS A 174 -17.35 6.40 4.72
C LYS A 174 -17.76 5.47 5.85
N ASP A 175 -17.74 5.98 7.07
CA ASP A 175 -18.13 5.23 8.29
C ASP A 175 -17.43 3.86 8.44
N GLY A 176 -16.15 3.79 8.05
CA GLY A 176 -15.36 2.56 8.03
C GLY A 176 -15.65 1.63 6.85
N ASN A 177 -16.59 1.96 5.98
CA ASN A 177 -16.93 1.17 4.81
C ASN A 177 -16.03 1.55 3.62
N ALA A 178 -15.26 0.59 3.14
CA ALA A 178 -14.45 0.70 1.93
C ALA A 178 -15.32 0.63 0.66
N LYS A 179 -14.79 1.18 -0.45
CA LYS A 179 -15.48 1.24 -1.75
C LYS A 179 -16.86 1.92 -1.67
N HIS A 180 -17.07 2.84 -0.72
CA HIS A 180 -18.40 3.39 -0.45
C HIS A 180 -19.08 3.91 -1.71
N ILE A 181 -18.46 4.86 -2.41
CA ILE A 181 -19.05 5.46 -3.63
C ILE A 181 -19.30 4.41 -4.73
N LEU A 182 -18.40 3.42 -4.89
CA LEU A 182 -18.58 2.36 -5.88
C LEU A 182 -19.80 1.51 -5.55
N LYS A 183 -19.97 1.12 -4.28
CA LYS A 183 -21.15 0.37 -3.81
C LYS A 183 -22.44 1.16 -4.01
N GLU A 184 -22.41 2.46 -3.67
CA GLU A 184 -23.59 3.32 -3.86
C GLU A 184 -23.96 3.49 -5.35
N SER A 185 -22.97 3.56 -6.24
CA SER A 185 -23.22 3.75 -7.69
C SER A 185 -23.87 2.53 -8.34
N VAL A 186 -23.75 1.35 -7.77
CA VAL A 186 -24.34 0.10 -8.29
C VAL A 186 -25.59 -0.35 -7.52
N ARG A 187 -26.00 0.40 -6.51
CA ARG A 187 -27.18 0.08 -5.71
C ARG A 187 -28.43 0.07 -6.60
N GLY A 188 -29.19 -1.03 -6.53
CA GLY A 188 -30.38 -1.25 -7.36
C GLY A 188 -30.07 -1.66 -8.80
N VAL A 189 -28.79 -1.78 -9.19
CA VAL A 189 -28.36 -2.31 -10.50
C VAL A 189 -27.95 -3.78 -10.37
N ILE A 190 -27.29 -4.10 -9.27
CA ILE A 190 -26.93 -5.49 -8.92
C ILE A 190 -27.57 -5.85 -7.58
N PRO A 191 -27.80 -7.15 -7.29
CA PRO A 191 -28.29 -7.61 -5.99
C PRO A 191 -27.37 -7.17 -4.84
N ASP A 192 -27.97 -6.90 -3.65
CA ASP A 192 -27.24 -6.53 -2.44
C ASP A 192 -26.44 -7.72 -1.86
#